data_d1b7423c09d46b4042e5c00259382832
#
_entry.id   d1b7423c09d46b4042e5c00259382832
#
_cell.length_a   1.000
_cell.length_b   1.000
_cell.length_c   1.000
_cell.angle_alpha   90.00
_cell.angle_beta   90.00
_cell.angle_gamma   90.00
#
_symmetry.space_group_name_H-M   'P 1'
#
loop_
_entity.id
_entity.type
_entity.pdbx_description
1 polymer ?
#
loop_
_entity_poly.entity_id
_entity_poly.type
_entity_poly.pdbx_seq_one_letter_code
_entity_poly.pdbx_strand_id
1 'polypeptide(L)'
;YTGPAATRPATVALKGSVVPVDYGYVTLNYDKAWFAKRGLVLPSTLEDLARPAYRDLLVVQNPATSSAGFAFLVATVSGLGEQAAFDWWARLRANGLKVAKGWSEAYYTEFSRNGGSRPLVVSYASSPAAEVFYSKEKISEPPTASLFLKGGVFRQVEGVALVKGGQQREAA
;
A
#
# COMPACT_ATOMS: atom_id res chain seq x y z
N TYR A 1 -20.97 20.27 3.42
CA TYR A 1 -21.30 19.43 2.28
C TYR A 1 -22.33 18.36 2.64
N THR A 2 -23.43 18.30 1.92
CA THR A 2 -24.54 17.36 2.14
C THR A 2 -24.84 16.47 0.90
N GLY A 3 -23.90 16.41 -0.04
CA GLY A 3 -24.04 15.65 -1.28
C GLY A 3 -24.02 14.12 -1.07
N PRO A 4 -24.31 13.34 -2.13
CA PRO A 4 -24.43 11.87 -2.03
C PRO A 4 -23.21 11.15 -1.47
N ALA A 5 -22.02 11.71 -1.64
CA ALA A 5 -20.78 11.11 -1.10
C ALA A 5 -20.73 11.14 0.43
N ALA A 6 -21.35 12.15 1.08
CA ALA A 6 -21.36 12.27 2.54
C ALA A 6 -22.17 11.16 3.23
N THR A 7 -23.08 10.51 2.52
CA THR A 7 -23.97 9.46 3.06
C THR A 7 -23.54 8.04 2.71
N ARG A 8 -22.49 7.87 1.89
CA ARG A 8 -22.00 6.54 1.55
C ARG A 8 -21.36 5.85 2.77
N PRO A 9 -21.78 4.61 3.14
CA PRO A 9 -21.28 3.94 4.34
C PRO A 9 -19.75 3.83 4.40
N ALA A 10 -19.10 3.63 3.25
CA ALA A 10 -17.64 3.50 3.17
C ALA A 10 -16.88 4.81 3.47
N THR A 11 -17.54 5.97 3.35
CA THR A 11 -16.95 7.31 3.51
C THR A 11 -17.45 8.06 4.75
N VAL A 12 -18.39 7.53 5.51
CA VAL A 12 -18.99 8.16 6.72
C VAL A 12 -17.97 8.41 7.84
N ALA A 13 -16.78 7.82 7.75
CA ALA A 13 -15.74 8.02 8.75
C ALA A 13 -15.17 9.46 8.77
N LEU A 14 -15.34 10.22 7.68
CA LEU A 14 -14.89 11.61 7.59
C LEU A 14 -15.98 12.55 8.07
N LYS A 15 -15.63 13.48 8.98
CA LYS A 15 -16.54 14.45 9.59
C LYS A 15 -15.99 15.88 9.46
N GLY A 16 -16.88 16.85 9.58
CA GLY A 16 -16.52 18.28 9.57
C GLY A 16 -16.34 18.84 8.18
N SER A 17 -15.27 19.58 7.96
CA SER A 17 -14.98 20.29 6.70
C SER A 17 -14.25 19.44 5.65
N VAL A 18 -14.10 18.14 5.87
CA VAL A 18 -13.51 17.22 4.91
C VAL A 18 -14.62 16.50 4.15
N VAL A 19 -14.60 16.59 2.83
CA VAL A 19 -15.53 15.90 1.94
C VAL A 19 -14.91 14.58 1.49
N PRO A 20 -15.51 13.42 1.79
CA PRO A 20 -15.01 12.15 1.31
C PRO A 20 -15.18 12.04 -0.21
N VAL A 21 -14.14 11.59 -0.91
CA VAL A 21 -14.14 11.46 -2.38
C VAL A 21 -14.08 9.99 -2.81
N ASP A 22 -13.24 9.20 -2.17
CA ASP A 22 -13.13 7.77 -2.46
C ASP A 22 -12.64 6.96 -1.26
N TYR A 23 -12.50 5.66 -1.47
CA TYR A 23 -11.80 4.76 -0.56
C TYR A 23 -11.10 3.66 -1.35
N GLY A 24 -10.03 3.14 -0.78
CA GLY A 24 -9.24 2.04 -1.33
C GLY A 24 -8.63 1.18 -0.23
N TYR A 25 -7.85 0.21 -0.64
CA TYR A 25 -7.17 -0.68 0.29
C TYR A 25 -5.66 -0.62 0.06
N VAL A 26 -4.93 -0.27 1.11
CA VAL A 26 -3.48 -0.44 1.15
C VAL A 26 -3.20 -1.90 1.50
N THR A 27 -2.35 -2.55 0.70
CA THR A 27 -1.96 -3.95 0.85
C THR A 27 -0.62 -4.20 0.17
N LEU A 28 -0.15 -5.45 0.14
CA LEU A 28 1.01 -5.83 -0.63
C LEU A 28 0.66 -6.05 -2.10
N ASN A 29 1.57 -5.67 -2.99
CA ASN A 29 1.58 -6.13 -4.37
C ASN A 29 2.84 -6.95 -4.63
N TYR A 30 2.75 -7.88 -5.59
CA TYR A 30 3.87 -8.74 -5.97
C TYR A 30 4.06 -8.80 -7.49
N ASP A 31 5.29 -9.03 -7.91
CA ASP A 31 5.70 -9.23 -9.28
C ASP A 31 5.49 -10.70 -9.67
N LYS A 32 4.48 -10.96 -10.50
CA LYS A 32 4.12 -12.31 -10.94
C LYS A 32 5.27 -13.03 -11.64
N ALA A 33 5.95 -12.34 -12.56
CA ALA A 33 7.03 -12.92 -13.35
C ALA A 33 8.24 -13.29 -12.47
N TRP A 34 8.57 -12.45 -11.50
CA TRP A 34 9.66 -12.70 -10.56
C TRP A 34 9.41 -13.96 -9.73
N PHE A 35 8.21 -14.10 -9.14
CA PHE A 35 7.86 -15.27 -8.33
C PHE A 35 7.80 -16.54 -9.18
N ALA A 36 7.19 -16.48 -10.37
CA ALA A 36 7.13 -17.61 -11.29
C ALA A 36 8.54 -18.10 -11.71
N LYS A 37 9.44 -17.17 -12.05
CA LYS A 37 10.83 -17.49 -12.45
C LYS A 37 11.62 -18.16 -11.32
N ARG A 38 11.38 -17.80 -10.07
CA ARG A 38 12.08 -18.33 -8.90
C ARG A 38 11.45 -19.58 -8.32
N GLY A 39 10.22 -19.91 -8.70
CA GLY A 39 9.47 -21.01 -8.10
C GLY A 39 9.22 -20.81 -6.60
N LEU A 40 9.32 -19.55 -6.10
CA LEU A 40 9.08 -19.26 -4.70
C LEU A 40 7.58 -19.16 -4.44
N VAL A 41 7.10 -19.86 -3.43
CA VAL A 41 5.71 -19.79 -3.00
C VAL A 41 5.43 -18.39 -2.45
N LEU A 42 4.25 -17.84 -2.75
CA LEU A 42 3.82 -16.55 -2.18
C LEU A 42 3.62 -16.67 -0.67
N PRO A 43 3.96 -15.62 0.11
CA PRO A 43 3.67 -15.62 1.54
C PRO A 43 2.16 -15.68 1.77
N SER A 44 1.73 -16.47 2.73
CA SER A 44 0.33 -16.62 3.12
C SER A 44 -0.02 -15.88 4.43
N THR A 45 1.01 -15.51 5.17
CA THR A 45 0.89 -14.79 6.45
C THR A 45 1.91 -13.66 6.53
N LEU A 46 1.69 -12.71 7.46
CA LEU A 46 2.70 -11.69 7.78
C LEU A 46 3.98 -12.33 8.32
N GLU A 47 3.87 -13.42 9.08
CA GLU A 47 5.01 -14.16 9.63
C GLU A 47 5.91 -14.74 8.55
N ASP A 48 5.35 -15.18 7.43
CA ASP A 48 6.14 -15.70 6.32
C ASP A 48 7.16 -14.67 5.80
N LEU A 49 6.78 -13.39 5.76
CA LEU A 49 7.66 -12.31 5.30
C LEU A 49 8.94 -12.16 6.14
N ALA A 50 8.90 -12.56 7.41
CA ALA A 50 10.06 -12.52 8.29
C ALA A 50 10.96 -13.78 8.20
N ARG A 51 10.58 -14.78 7.40
CA ARG A 51 11.38 -16.00 7.19
C ARG A 51 12.58 -15.75 6.26
N PRO A 52 13.68 -16.49 6.42
CA PRO A 52 14.86 -16.35 5.56
C PRO A 52 14.57 -16.49 4.06
N ALA A 53 13.57 -17.30 3.68
CA ALA A 53 13.15 -17.48 2.28
C ALA A 53 12.69 -16.19 1.60
N TYR A 54 12.21 -15.20 2.38
CA TYR A 54 11.77 -13.89 1.89
C TYR A 54 12.77 -12.77 2.20
N ARG A 55 14.00 -13.13 2.51
CA ARG A 55 15.05 -12.16 2.78
C ARG A 55 15.29 -11.24 1.59
N ASP A 56 15.38 -9.95 1.87
CA ASP A 56 15.58 -8.89 0.87
C ASP A 56 14.48 -8.75 -0.20
N LEU A 57 13.27 -9.29 0.04
CA LEU A 57 12.21 -9.27 -0.98
C LEU A 57 11.18 -8.15 -0.82
N LEU A 58 11.05 -7.55 0.36
CA LEU A 58 10.02 -6.58 0.66
C LEU A 58 10.55 -5.14 0.66
N VAL A 59 9.83 -4.24 0.02
CA VAL A 59 9.96 -2.79 0.20
C VAL A 59 8.67 -2.20 0.77
N VAL A 60 8.83 -1.32 1.75
CA VAL A 60 7.75 -0.50 2.34
C VAL A 60 8.13 0.97 2.30
N GLN A 61 7.17 1.85 2.49
CA GLN A 61 7.45 3.27 2.62
C GLN A 61 7.64 3.65 4.09
N ASN A 62 8.40 4.69 4.32
CA ASN A 62 8.55 5.28 5.64
C ASN A 62 7.19 5.82 6.14
N PRO A 63 6.67 5.35 7.28
CA PRO A 63 5.36 5.76 7.79
C PRO A 63 5.29 7.24 8.18
N ALA A 64 6.42 7.89 8.43
CA ALA A 64 6.45 9.32 8.73
C ALA A 64 6.26 10.22 7.49
N THR A 65 6.46 9.69 6.28
CA THR A 65 6.49 10.47 5.04
C THR A 65 5.56 9.92 3.95
N SER A 66 4.85 8.82 4.22
CA SER A 66 3.95 8.18 3.27
C SER A 66 2.69 7.65 3.95
N SER A 67 1.52 8.05 3.43
CA SER A 67 0.22 7.55 3.91
C SER A 67 0.08 6.04 3.75
N ALA A 68 0.55 5.47 2.63
CA ALA A 68 0.53 4.02 2.41
C ALA A 68 1.43 3.29 3.42
N GLY A 69 2.63 3.81 3.71
CA GLY A 69 3.52 3.27 4.74
C GLY A 69 2.89 3.34 6.14
N PHE A 70 2.27 4.46 6.48
CA PHE A 70 1.56 4.63 7.74
C PHE A 70 0.35 3.69 7.86
N ALA A 71 -0.45 3.58 6.80
CA ALA A 71 -1.60 2.69 6.76
C ALA A 71 -1.19 1.22 6.97
N PHE A 72 -0.11 0.78 6.34
CA PHE A 72 0.40 -0.58 6.51
C PHE A 72 0.94 -0.82 7.93
N LEU A 73 1.64 0.16 8.52
CA LEU A 73 2.06 0.08 9.93
C LEU A 73 0.86 -0.08 10.85
N VAL A 74 -0.16 0.77 10.70
CA VAL A 74 -1.38 0.70 11.53
C VAL A 74 -2.12 -0.62 11.34
N ALA A 75 -2.21 -1.14 10.11
CA ALA A 75 -2.79 -2.45 9.84
C ALA A 75 -2.09 -3.56 10.62
N THR A 76 -0.75 -3.58 10.59
CA THR A 76 0.02 -4.61 11.30
C THR A 76 -0.08 -4.49 12.82
N VAL A 77 -0.09 -3.28 13.36
CA VAL A 77 -0.30 -3.04 14.80
C VAL A 77 -1.71 -3.50 15.22
N SER A 78 -2.73 -3.19 14.42
CA SER A 78 -4.10 -3.62 14.69
C SER A 78 -4.28 -5.14 14.57
N GLY A 79 -3.58 -5.77 13.61
CA GLY A 79 -3.72 -7.19 13.32
C GLY A 79 -2.93 -8.11 14.23
N LEU A 80 -1.79 -7.69 14.71
CA LEU A 80 -0.87 -8.48 15.55
C LEU A 80 -0.92 -8.07 17.04
N GLY A 81 -1.39 -6.87 17.34
CA GLY A 81 -1.17 -6.19 18.62
C GLY A 81 0.16 -5.42 18.65
N GLU A 82 0.23 -4.38 19.46
CA GLU A 82 1.33 -3.39 19.41
C GLU A 82 2.71 -4.03 19.60
N GLN A 83 2.93 -4.73 20.70
CA GLN A 83 4.24 -5.33 20.99
C GLN A 83 4.64 -6.37 19.93
N ALA A 84 3.73 -7.28 19.58
CA ALA A 84 4.00 -8.31 18.57
C ALA A 84 4.28 -7.71 17.18
N ALA A 85 3.61 -6.61 16.83
CA ALA A 85 3.88 -5.90 15.59
C ALA A 85 5.30 -5.31 15.58
N PHE A 86 5.75 -4.65 16.65
CA PHE A 86 7.10 -4.10 16.71
C PHE A 86 8.17 -5.18 16.69
N ASP A 87 7.95 -6.31 17.35
CA ASP A 87 8.84 -7.46 17.29
C ASP A 87 8.92 -8.05 15.87
N TRP A 88 7.76 -8.12 15.18
CA TRP A 88 7.71 -8.53 13.78
C TRP A 88 8.45 -7.55 12.86
N TRP A 89 8.28 -6.24 13.02
CA TRP A 89 8.99 -5.22 12.26
C TRP A 89 10.51 -5.28 12.50
N ALA A 90 10.95 -5.57 13.73
CA ALA A 90 12.36 -5.76 14.04
C ALA A 90 12.93 -6.98 13.27
N ARG A 91 12.18 -8.09 13.21
CA ARG A 91 12.56 -9.27 12.43
C ARG A 91 12.58 -9.01 10.93
N LEU A 92 11.63 -8.23 10.39
CA LEU A 92 11.66 -7.81 8.99
C LEU A 92 12.91 -6.98 8.66
N ARG A 93 13.29 -6.05 9.55
CA ARG A 93 14.53 -5.28 9.37
C ARG A 93 15.76 -6.18 9.35
N ALA A 94 15.85 -7.14 10.25
CA ALA A 94 16.92 -8.13 10.26
C ALA A 94 16.90 -9.02 9.00
N ASN A 95 15.71 -9.22 8.40
CA ASN A 95 15.51 -9.95 7.16
C ASN A 95 15.67 -9.07 5.89
N GLY A 96 16.28 -7.90 6.01
CA GLY A 96 16.64 -7.05 4.88
C GLY A 96 15.50 -6.23 4.29
N LEU A 97 14.50 -5.86 5.12
CA LEU A 97 13.46 -4.94 4.70
C LEU A 97 14.04 -3.63 4.14
N LYS A 98 13.59 -3.24 2.95
CA LYS A 98 13.88 -1.93 2.38
C LYS A 98 12.80 -0.93 2.82
N VAL A 99 13.22 0.23 3.32
CA VAL A 99 12.33 1.36 3.62
C VAL A 99 12.64 2.48 2.64
N ALA A 100 11.69 2.81 1.78
CA ALA A 100 11.77 3.92 0.83
C ALA A 100 11.19 5.20 1.42
N LYS A 101 11.59 6.36 0.91
CA LYS A 101 11.09 7.66 1.40
C LYS A 101 9.62 7.87 1.15
N GLY A 102 9.09 7.33 0.04
CA GLY A 102 7.71 7.49 -0.36
C GLY A 102 7.27 6.44 -1.37
N TRP A 103 5.99 6.52 -1.76
CA TRP A 103 5.39 5.54 -2.64
C TRP A 103 6.07 5.48 -4.03
N SER A 104 6.39 6.63 -4.61
CA SER A 104 7.03 6.68 -5.94
C SER A 104 8.38 5.97 -5.96
N GLU A 105 9.22 6.19 -4.95
CA GLU A 105 10.51 5.49 -4.83
C GLU A 105 10.30 3.99 -4.64
N ALA A 106 9.39 3.58 -3.73
CA ALA A 106 9.12 2.17 -3.50
C ALA A 106 8.62 1.46 -4.77
N TYR A 107 7.67 2.08 -5.49
CA TYR A 107 7.00 1.45 -6.62
C TYR A 107 7.81 1.53 -7.92
N TYR A 108 8.39 2.69 -8.24
CA TYR A 108 9.06 2.92 -9.53
C TYR A 108 10.57 2.67 -9.52
N THR A 109 11.20 2.60 -8.33
CA THR A 109 12.65 2.39 -8.22
C THR A 109 12.99 1.05 -7.59
N GLU A 110 12.36 0.70 -6.46
CA GLU A 110 12.74 -0.48 -5.69
C GLU A 110 11.99 -1.75 -6.12
N PHE A 111 10.76 -1.61 -6.62
CA PHE A 111 9.94 -2.75 -7.03
C PHE A 111 10.46 -3.40 -8.32
N SER A 112 10.59 -4.73 -8.31
CA SER A 112 11.20 -5.49 -9.41
C SER A 112 10.45 -5.35 -10.73
N ARG A 113 9.13 -5.15 -10.69
CA ARG A 113 8.33 -4.88 -11.88
C ARG A 113 8.85 -3.68 -12.70
N ASN A 114 9.45 -2.71 -12.04
CA ASN A 114 9.99 -1.50 -12.65
C ASN A 114 11.53 -1.47 -12.66
N GLY A 115 12.18 -2.64 -12.58
CA GLY A 115 13.64 -2.76 -12.65
C GLY A 115 14.36 -2.73 -11.31
N GLY A 116 13.66 -2.60 -10.19
CA GLY A 116 14.22 -2.71 -8.86
C GLY A 116 14.55 -4.14 -8.45
N SER A 117 14.92 -4.34 -7.20
CA SER A 117 15.34 -5.63 -6.66
C SER A 117 14.28 -6.32 -5.78
N ARG A 118 13.18 -5.63 -5.43
CA ARG A 118 12.19 -6.06 -4.44
C ARG A 118 10.91 -6.55 -5.12
N PRO A 119 10.58 -7.85 -5.10
CA PRO A 119 9.39 -8.38 -5.76
C PRO A 119 8.08 -8.21 -4.96
N LEU A 120 8.16 -7.71 -3.73
CA LEU A 120 7.04 -7.38 -2.87
C LEU A 120 7.10 -5.90 -2.49
N VAL A 121 5.99 -5.19 -2.65
CA VAL A 121 5.87 -3.76 -2.32
C VAL A 121 4.57 -3.47 -1.60
N VAL A 122 4.59 -2.59 -0.60
CA VAL A 122 3.35 -2.00 -0.07
C VAL A 122 2.81 -1.01 -1.08
N SER A 123 1.56 -1.20 -1.50
CA SER A 123 0.86 -0.32 -2.45
C SER A 123 -0.65 -0.45 -2.27
N TYR A 124 -1.41 -0.23 -3.32
CA TYR A 124 -2.86 -0.28 -3.30
C TYR A 124 -3.40 -1.53 -4.00
N ALA A 125 -4.56 -2.01 -3.57
CA ALA A 125 -5.25 -3.12 -4.22
C ALA A 125 -5.61 -2.81 -5.68
N SER A 126 -5.75 -1.53 -6.03
CA SER A 126 -6.02 -1.04 -7.39
C SER A 126 -4.77 -0.92 -8.27
N SER A 127 -3.55 -1.01 -7.71
CA SER A 127 -2.32 -0.81 -8.50
C SER A 127 -2.20 -1.76 -9.69
N PRO A 128 -2.54 -3.06 -9.61
CA PRO A 128 -2.49 -3.94 -10.78
C PRO A 128 -3.43 -3.50 -11.91
N ALA A 129 -4.63 -3.04 -11.59
CA ALA A 129 -5.57 -2.51 -12.58
C ALA A 129 -5.08 -1.19 -13.19
N ALA A 130 -4.47 -0.34 -12.38
CA ALA A 130 -3.86 0.91 -12.86
C ALA A 130 -2.72 0.65 -13.84
N GLU A 131 -1.90 -0.38 -13.63
CA GLU A 131 -0.86 -0.77 -14.59
C GLU A 131 -1.43 -1.13 -15.96
N VAL A 132 -2.56 -1.84 -16.01
CA VAL A 132 -3.26 -2.14 -17.27
C VAL A 132 -3.81 -0.87 -17.91
N PHE A 133 -4.51 -0.05 -17.14
CA PHE A 133 -5.18 1.15 -17.63
C PHE A 133 -4.21 2.18 -18.21
N TYR A 134 -3.07 2.40 -17.54
CA TYR A 134 -2.07 3.38 -17.97
C TYR A 134 -0.97 2.81 -18.87
N SER A 135 -1.04 1.51 -19.23
CA SER A 135 -0.06 0.90 -20.10
C SER A 135 -0.10 1.47 -21.50
N LYS A 136 1.05 1.91 -21.99
CA LYS A 136 1.22 2.34 -23.40
C LYS A 136 1.10 1.17 -24.38
N GLU A 137 1.44 -0.04 -23.95
CA GLU A 137 1.46 -1.26 -24.78
C GLU A 137 0.10 -1.97 -24.78
N LYS A 138 -0.94 -1.39 -24.17
CA LYS A 138 -2.30 -1.94 -24.08
C LYS A 138 -2.34 -3.41 -23.63
N ILE A 139 -1.62 -3.70 -22.54
CA ILE A 139 -1.65 -5.04 -21.94
C ILE A 139 -3.07 -5.38 -21.45
N SER A 140 -3.48 -6.62 -21.60
CA SER A 140 -4.80 -7.11 -21.16
C SER A 140 -4.78 -7.65 -19.73
N GLU A 141 -3.61 -8.07 -19.24
CA GLU A 141 -3.45 -8.61 -17.89
C GLU A 141 -2.38 -7.86 -17.10
N PRO A 142 -2.61 -7.62 -15.81
CA PRO A 142 -1.63 -6.94 -14.98
C PRO A 142 -0.42 -7.85 -14.73
N PRO A 143 0.81 -7.32 -14.86
CA PRO A 143 2.05 -8.04 -14.54
C PRO A 143 2.24 -8.25 -13.04
N THR A 144 1.48 -7.53 -12.24
CA THR A 144 1.47 -7.62 -10.77
C THR A 144 0.13 -8.13 -10.26
N ALA A 145 0.05 -8.50 -9.00
CA ALA A 145 -1.21 -8.77 -8.33
C ALA A 145 -1.14 -8.37 -6.85
N SER A 146 -2.32 -8.20 -6.26
CA SER A 146 -2.46 -7.86 -4.85
C SER A 146 -2.41 -9.10 -3.97
N LEU A 147 -1.78 -8.97 -2.81
CA LEU A 147 -1.63 -10.01 -1.82
C LEU A 147 -2.25 -9.57 -0.50
N PHE A 148 -3.40 -10.14 -0.16
CA PHE A 148 -4.19 -9.78 1.02
C PHE A 148 -3.83 -10.69 2.19
N LEU A 149 -2.86 -10.28 3.00
CA LEU A 149 -2.48 -10.99 4.21
C LEU A 149 -3.31 -10.48 5.40
N LYS A 150 -3.82 -11.39 6.22
CA LYS A 150 -4.53 -11.03 7.46
C LYS A 150 -3.64 -10.12 8.33
N GLY A 151 -4.15 -8.97 8.75
CA GLY A 151 -3.40 -7.95 9.49
C GLY A 151 -2.51 -7.05 8.64
N GLY A 152 -2.43 -7.25 7.31
CA GLY A 152 -1.64 -6.44 6.38
C GLY A 152 -2.47 -5.64 5.38
N VAL A 153 -3.75 -5.42 5.67
CA VAL A 153 -4.68 -4.68 4.81
C VAL A 153 -5.30 -3.52 5.58
N PHE A 154 -5.26 -2.34 5.02
CA PHE A 154 -5.87 -1.13 5.60
C PHE A 154 -6.85 -0.50 4.62
N ARG A 155 -8.08 -0.24 5.07
CA ARG A 155 -9.04 0.55 4.29
C ARG A 155 -8.74 2.03 4.50
N GLN A 156 -8.25 2.69 3.47
CA GLN A 156 -7.99 4.13 3.44
C GLN A 156 -9.20 4.84 2.84
N VAL A 157 -9.70 5.86 3.52
CA VAL A 157 -10.72 6.77 3.00
C VAL A 157 -10.04 8.09 2.68
N GLU A 158 -10.23 8.59 1.46
CA GLU A 158 -9.66 9.85 1.00
C GLU A 158 -10.71 10.95 1.00
N GLY A 159 -10.26 12.16 1.28
CA GLY A 159 -11.14 13.31 1.33
C GLY A 159 -10.45 14.58 0.86
N VAL A 160 -11.25 15.54 0.44
CA VAL A 160 -10.82 16.87 0.05
C VAL A 160 -11.29 17.89 1.06
N ALA A 161 -10.47 18.90 1.35
CA ALA A 161 -10.81 19.99 2.24
C ALA A 161 -10.27 21.32 1.72
N LEU A 162 -10.97 22.40 2.04
CA LEU A 162 -10.48 23.76 1.77
C LEU A 162 -9.40 24.13 2.77
N VAL A 163 -8.24 24.51 2.26
CA VAL A 163 -7.13 24.98 3.08
C VAL A 163 -7.43 26.37 3.62
N LYS A 164 -7.24 26.58 4.92
CA LYS A 164 -7.37 27.89 5.55
C LYS A 164 -6.38 28.87 4.91
N GLY A 165 -6.88 30.03 4.45
CA GLY A 165 -6.07 31.04 3.75
C GLY A 165 -5.89 30.81 2.24
N GLY A 166 -6.49 29.78 1.68
CA GLY A 166 -6.52 29.56 0.22
C GLY A 166 -7.29 30.69 -0.49
N GLN A 167 -6.75 31.15 -1.63
CA GLN A 167 -7.31 32.31 -2.36
C GLN A 167 -8.44 31.94 -3.33
N GLN A 168 -8.57 30.67 -3.72
CA GLN A 168 -9.53 30.16 -4.71
C GLN A 168 -10.69 29.40 -4.08
N ARG A 169 -11.22 29.86 -2.95
CA ARG A 169 -12.23 29.12 -2.16
C ARG A 169 -13.56 28.95 -2.89
N GLU A 170 -13.92 29.89 -3.77
CA GLU A 170 -15.19 29.84 -4.53
C GLU A 170 -15.08 28.87 -5.73
N ALA A 171 -13.87 28.59 -6.21
CA ALA A 171 -13.62 27.66 -7.31
C ALA A 171 -13.42 26.21 -6.85
N ALA A 172 -13.29 25.98 -5.56
CA ALA A 172 -13.08 24.67 -4.96
C ALA A 172 -14.37 24.09 -4.35
#